data_8141cb28a5c92626a568c2845f0deea6
#
_entry.id   8141cb28a5c92626a568c2845f0deea6
#
_cell.length_a   1.000
_cell.length_b   1.000
_cell.length_c   1.000
_cell.angle_alpha   90.00
_cell.angle_beta   90.00
_cell.angle_gamma   90.00
#
_symmetry.space_group_name_H-M   'P 1'
#
loop_
_entity.id
_entity.type
_entity.pdbx_description
1 polymer ?
#
loop_
_entity_poly.entity_id
_entity_poly.type
_entity_poly.pdbx_seq_one_letter_code
_entity_poly.pdbx_strand_id
1 'polypeptide(L)'
;HLKLLENHGWNELFDVDLLDAEGPDMELDIPNGKRIHKNYVGKHMANYDSLLVLSHFKGHPMGGLGGVIKNQSIGVASANGKAYIHSAGYQDKVEGVWGHTQNQDGFLESMAAAAQAVADYFGDNILYISVMNNMSVDCDCDGNPAEPDMHDIGILASTDPVALDQAC
;
A
#
# COMPACT_ATOMS: atom_id res chain seq x y z
N HIS A 1 3.02 -16.16 -2.57
CA HIS A 1 2.85 -15.41 -1.31
C HIS A 1 2.87 -16.35 -0.10
N LEU A 2 2.11 -17.46 -0.06
CA LEU A 2 2.07 -18.39 1.10
C LEU A 2 3.47 -18.87 1.52
N LYS A 3 4.29 -19.31 0.56
CA LYS A 3 5.68 -19.74 0.86
C LYS A 3 6.54 -18.62 1.45
N LEU A 4 6.28 -17.35 1.11
CA LEU A 4 6.96 -16.21 1.69
C LEU A 4 6.58 -16.02 3.16
N LEU A 5 5.29 -16.14 3.47
CA LEU A 5 4.78 -16.06 4.85
C LEU A 5 5.39 -17.16 5.73
N GLU A 6 5.46 -18.40 5.22
CA GLU A 6 6.12 -19.52 5.91
C GLU A 6 7.60 -19.26 6.16
N ASN A 7 8.33 -18.79 5.13
CA ASN A 7 9.77 -18.52 5.23
C ASN A 7 10.11 -17.39 6.22
N HIS A 8 9.19 -16.46 6.45
CA HIS A 8 9.34 -15.36 7.40
C HIS A 8 8.68 -15.63 8.76
N GLY A 9 8.11 -16.82 8.98
CA GLY A 9 7.54 -17.23 10.26
C GLY A 9 6.24 -16.53 10.65
N TRP A 10 5.57 -15.81 9.73
CA TRP A 10 4.33 -15.11 10.04
C TRP A 10 3.23 -16.05 10.50
N ASN A 11 3.11 -17.22 9.87
CA ASN A 11 2.10 -18.23 10.19
C ASN A 11 2.31 -18.90 11.57
N GLU A 12 3.47 -18.71 12.18
CA GLU A 12 3.76 -19.21 13.54
C GLU A 12 3.21 -18.26 14.61
N LEU A 13 2.98 -16.99 14.24
CA LEU A 13 2.59 -15.93 15.17
C LEU A 13 1.12 -15.52 15.02
N PHE A 14 0.57 -15.62 13.81
CA PHE A 14 -0.77 -15.12 13.48
C PHE A 14 -1.48 -16.04 12.49
N ASP A 15 -2.81 -16.02 12.54
CA ASP A 15 -3.63 -16.46 11.43
C ASP A 15 -3.53 -15.41 10.31
N VAL A 16 -2.93 -15.79 9.18
CA VAL A 16 -2.67 -14.85 8.07
C VAL A 16 -3.68 -15.08 6.96
N ASP A 17 -4.42 -14.03 6.61
CA ASP A 17 -5.30 -13.99 5.46
C ASP A 17 -4.68 -13.16 4.33
N LEU A 18 -4.49 -13.76 3.16
CA LEU A 18 -4.08 -13.08 1.95
C LEU A 18 -5.33 -12.52 1.27
N LEU A 19 -5.49 -11.20 1.29
CA LEU A 19 -6.69 -10.54 0.80
C LEU A 19 -7.04 -10.89 -0.66
N ASP A 20 -6.03 -11.13 -1.50
CA ASP A 20 -6.16 -11.47 -2.93
C ASP A 20 -5.84 -12.95 -3.24
N ALA A 21 -5.97 -13.86 -2.27
CA ALA A 21 -5.72 -15.29 -2.47
C ALA A 21 -6.70 -15.93 -3.47
N GLU A 22 -7.93 -15.42 -3.51
CA GLU A 22 -9.00 -15.91 -4.38
C GLU A 22 -9.61 -14.76 -5.19
N GLY A 23 -9.82 -14.96 -6.48
CA GLY A 23 -10.51 -13.99 -7.34
C GLY A 23 -12.04 -14.16 -7.31
N PRO A 24 -12.79 -13.27 -7.94
CA PRO A 24 -12.35 -12.03 -8.57
C PRO A 24 -12.00 -10.94 -7.54
N ASP A 25 -11.29 -9.89 -8.00
CA ASP A 25 -11.01 -8.71 -7.18
C ASP A 25 -12.31 -8.03 -6.75
N MET A 26 -12.27 -7.39 -5.58
CA MET A 26 -13.30 -6.44 -5.16
C MET A 26 -13.00 -5.07 -5.74
N GLU A 27 -14.01 -4.38 -6.26
CA GLU A 27 -13.88 -3.05 -6.84
C GLU A 27 -14.37 -1.99 -5.86
N LEU A 28 -13.56 -0.98 -5.59
CA LEU A 28 -13.95 0.23 -4.88
C LEU A 28 -14.04 1.38 -5.88
N ASP A 29 -15.17 2.06 -5.92
CA ASP A 29 -15.37 3.20 -6.82
C ASP A 29 -14.56 4.43 -6.35
N ILE A 30 -14.02 5.17 -7.33
CA ILE A 30 -13.31 6.45 -7.13
C ILE A 30 -14.01 7.49 -8.03
N PRO A 31 -15.15 8.06 -7.60
CA PRO A 31 -15.99 8.91 -8.44
C PRO A 31 -15.27 10.15 -8.99
N ASN A 32 -14.35 10.71 -8.21
CA ASN A 32 -13.61 11.92 -8.55
C ASN A 32 -12.16 11.64 -8.93
N GLY A 33 -11.83 10.39 -9.25
CA GLY A 33 -10.49 9.99 -9.62
C GLY A 33 -10.01 10.66 -10.89
N LYS A 34 -8.82 11.25 -10.87
CA LYS A 34 -8.23 11.95 -12.02
C LYS A 34 -7.59 10.98 -13.02
N ARG A 35 -7.02 9.89 -12.52
CA ARG A 35 -6.30 8.88 -13.32
C ARG A 35 -6.97 7.53 -13.28
N ILE A 36 -7.38 7.11 -12.11
CA ILE A 36 -8.09 5.85 -11.89
C ILE A 36 -9.49 6.14 -11.34
N HIS A 37 -10.48 5.40 -11.78
CA HIS A 37 -11.87 5.54 -11.35
C HIS A 37 -12.33 4.39 -10.47
N LYS A 38 -11.47 3.40 -10.28
CA LYS A 38 -11.68 2.24 -9.42
C LYS A 38 -10.36 1.85 -8.75
N ASN A 39 -10.46 1.26 -7.56
CA ASN A 39 -9.38 0.52 -6.95
C ASN A 39 -9.76 -0.96 -6.91
N TYR A 40 -8.88 -1.82 -7.42
CA TYR A 40 -9.05 -3.28 -7.34
C TYR A 40 -8.31 -3.78 -6.12
N VAL A 41 -9.07 -4.26 -5.14
CA VAL A 41 -8.54 -4.75 -3.85
C VAL A 41 -8.78 -6.25 -3.70
N GLY A 42 -8.09 -6.88 -2.79
CA GLY A 42 -8.31 -8.28 -2.49
C GLY A 42 -9.74 -8.52 -1.98
N LYS A 43 -10.43 -9.51 -2.52
CA LYS A 43 -11.83 -9.86 -2.20
C LYS A 43 -12.06 -10.07 -0.70
N HIS A 44 -11.08 -10.65 0.00
CA HIS A 44 -11.20 -10.93 1.42
C HIS A 44 -11.28 -9.68 2.29
N MET A 45 -10.97 -8.49 1.76
CA MET A 45 -11.17 -7.23 2.48
C MET A 45 -12.61 -7.06 2.98
N ALA A 46 -13.59 -7.62 2.26
CA ALA A 46 -15.00 -7.59 2.66
C ALA A 46 -15.32 -8.38 3.95
N ASN A 47 -14.38 -9.20 4.45
CA ASN A 47 -14.56 -9.95 5.69
C ASN A 47 -14.23 -9.14 6.95
N TYR A 48 -13.75 -7.91 6.80
CA TYR A 48 -13.22 -7.09 7.90
C TYR A 48 -14.02 -5.80 8.07
N ASP A 49 -14.33 -5.46 9.32
CA ASP A 49 -15.07 -4.24 9.68
C ASP A 49 -14.16 -3.07 10.04
N SER A 50 -12.87 -3.31 10.24
CA SER A 50 -11.88 -2.30 10.62
C SER A 50 -10.50 -2.62 10.03
N LEU A 51 -9.68 -1.58 9.91
CA LEU A 51 -8.31 -1.71 9.37
C LEU A 51 -7.30 -1.01 10.28
N LEU A 52 -6.25 -1.74 10.67
CA LEU A 52 -5.03 -1.17 11.22
C LEU A 52 -3.95 -1.17 10.14
N VAL A 53 -3.54 0.01 9.71
CA VAL A 53 -2.41 0.18 8.78
C VAL A 53 -1.14 0.34 9.60
N LEU A 54 -0.36 -0.73 9.71
CA LEU A 54 0.93 -0.73 10.39
C LEU A 54 2.05 -0.62 9.35
N SER A 55 2.79 0.48 9.37
CA SER A 55 3.77 0.82 8.35
C SER A 55 5.16 1.01 8.92
N HIS A 56 6.16 0.52 8.21
CA HIS A 56 7.54 0.95 8.34
C HIS A 56 7.76 2.17 7.44
N PHE A 57 8.17 3.31 8.02
CA PHE A 57 8.46 4.53 7.26
C PHE A 57 9.87 4.50 6.68
N LYS A 58 10.03 4.81 5.40
CA LYS A 58 11.30 4.80 4.65
C LYS A 58 11.21 5.58 3.35
N GLY A 59 12.31 5.67 2.63
CA GLY A 59 12.32 6.15 1.25
C GLY A 59 11.58 5.22 0.28
N HIS A 60 11.32 5.73 -0.91
CA HIS A 60 10.73 4.93 -2.00
C HIS A 60 11.08 5.55 -3.36
N PRO A 61 11.65 4.79 -4.31
CA PRO A 61 12.15 5.34 -5.58
C PRO A 61 11.06 5.96 -6.46
N MET A 62 9.84 5.43 -6.44
CA MET A 62 8.72 5.95 -7.22
C MET A 62 7.81 6.88 -6.43
N GLY A 63 7.66 6.67 -5.12
CA GLY A 63 6.73 7.42 -4.27
C GLY A 63 7.36 8.60 -3.51
N GLY A 64 8.69 8.71 -3.56
CA GLY A 64 9.45 9.62 -2.68
C GLY A 64 9.60 9.06 -1.27
N LEU A 65 8.49 8.70 -0.65
CA LEU A 65 8.45 8.02 0.65
C LEU A 65 7.49 6.81 0.62
N GLY A 66 7.72 5.87 1.52
CA GLY A 66 6.83 4.74 1.79
C GLY A 66 6.30 4.85 3.22
N GLY A 67 5.17 5.53 3.38
CA GLY A 67 4.45 5.70 4.64
C GLY A 67 3.11 4.96 4.65
N VAL A 68 2.17 5.42 5.47
CA VAL A 68 0.87 4.76 5.65
C VAL A 68 -0.02 4.88 4.42
N ILE A 69 0.05 6.00 3.68
CA ILE A 69 -0.72 6.18 2.43
C ILE A 69 -0.27 5.15 1.38
N LYS A 70 1.04 5.00 1.18
CA LYS A 70 1.58 3.99 0.25
C LYS A 70 1.20 2.57 0.70
N ASN A 71 1.34 2.26 1.97
CA ASN A 71 0.99 0.95 2.52
C ASN A 71 -0.49 0.63 2.32
N GLN A 72 -1.38 1.55 2.67
CA GLN A 72 -2.83 1.39 2.47
C GLN A 72 -3.22 1.21 1.00
N SER A 73 -2.64 2.01 0.09
CA SER A 73 -2.99 1.94 -1.33
C SER A 73 -2.47 0.67 -1.99
N ILE A 74 -1.15 0.44 -1.91
CA ILE A 74 -0.49 -0.68 -2.62
C ILE A 74 -0.62 -2.00 -1.85
N GLY A 75 -0.60 -1.94 -0.51
CA GLY A 75 -0.70 -3.14 0.32
C GLY A 75 -2.06 -3.83 0.24
N VAL A 76 -3.14 -3.06 0.18
CA VAL A 76 -4.52 -3.58 0.09
C VAL A 76 -4.91 -3.94 -1.35
N ALA A 77 -4.29 -3.30 -2.35
CA ALA A 77 -4.57 -3.58 -3.75
C ALA A 77 -4.24 -5.03 -4.13
N SER A 78 -5.12 -5.63 -4.94
CA SER A 78 -4.84 -6.92 -5.58
C SER A 78 -3.66 -6.80 -6.56
N ALA A 79 -3.20 -7.92 -7.12
CA ALA A 79 -2.16 -7.91 -8.15
C ALA A 79 -2.55 -7.01 -9.35
N ASN A 80 -3.82 -7.08 -9.79
CA ASN A 80 -4.35 -6.22 -10.86
C ASN A 80 -4.46 -4.76 -10.41
N GLY A 81 -4.89 -4.51 -9.17
CA GLY A 81 -4.94 -3.16 -8.58
C GLY A 81 -3.57 -2.51 -8.51
N LYS A 82 -2.55 -3.25 -8.09
CA LYS A 82 -1.16 -2.77 -8.11
C LYS A 82 -0.72 -2.37 -9.51
N ALA A 83 -1.01 -3.18 -10.52
CA ALA A 83 -0.69 -2.86 -11.91
C ALA A 83 -1.42 -1.60 -12.39
N TYR A 84 -2.70 -1.45 -12.05
CA TYR A 84 -3.53 -0.31 -12.42
C TYR A 84 -3.05 1.00 -11.78
N ILE A 85 -2.69 0.96 -10.51
CA ILE A 85 -2.13 2.13 -9.79
C ILE A 85 -0.76 2.51 -10.36
N HIS A 86 0.17 1.55 -10.54
CA HIS A 86 1.52 1.83 -11.02
C HIS A 86 1.56 2.35 -12.45
N SER A 87 0.62 1.94 -13.29
CA SER A 87 0.49 2.40 -14.66
C SER A 87 -0.36 3.66 -14.82
N ALA A 88 -0.79 4.28 -13.71
CA ALA A 88 -1.68 5.44 -13.73
C ALA A 88 -2.98 5.21 -14.54
N GLY A 89 -3.57 4.03 -14.38
CA GLY A 89 -4.80 3.65 -15.05
C GLY A 89 -4.65 3.10 -16.48
N TYR A 90 -3.41 2.92 -16.96
CA TYR A 90 -3.19 2.45 -18.34
C TYR A 90 -3.59 0.98 -18.50
N GLN A 91 -3.24 0.11 -17.56
CA GLN A 91 -3.61 -1.31 -17.61
C GLN A 91 -3.80 -1.91 -16.21
N ASP A 92 -4.67 -2.92 -16.14
CA ASP A 92 -5.07 -3.64 -14.94
C ASP A 92 -4.50 -5.07 -14.89
N LYS A 93 -3.41 -5.34 -15.60
CA LYS A 93 -2.73 -6.64 -15.60
C LYS A 93 -1.25 -6.48 -15.33
N VAL A 94 -0.68 -7.46 -14.62
CA VAL A 94 0.73 -7.45 -14.22
C VAL A 94 1.67 -7.59 -15.40
N GLU A 95 1.26 -8.38 -16.41
CA GLU A 95 2.09 -8.64 -17.60
C GLU A 95 2.39 -7.35 -18.37
N GLY A 96 3.68 -7.01 -18.41
CA GLY A 96 4.16 -5.83 -19.15
C GLY A 96 3.94 -4.48 -18.46
N VAL A 97 3.41 -4.44 -17.23
CA VAL A 97 3.12 -3.19 -16.52
C VAL A 97 4.34 -2.28 -16.36
N TRP A 98 5.53 -2.84 -16.19
CA TRP A 98 6.78 -2.09 -16.01
C TRP A 98 7.20 -1.28 -17.25
N GLY A 99 6.64 -1.56 -18.40
CA GLY A 99 6.76 -0.73 -19.61
C GLY A 99 5.90 0.55 -19.56
N HIS A 100 5.01 0.70 -18.59
CA HIS A 100 4.00 1.75 -18.52
C HIS A 100 4.02 2.54 -17.19
N THR A 101 5.16 2.55 -16.49
CA THR A 101 5.32 3.20 -15.17
C THR A 101 6.07 4.53 -15.22
N GLN A 102 6.25 5.14 -16.39
CA GLN A 102 7.04 6.37 -16.57
C GLN A 102 6.28 7.64 -16.16
N ASN A 103 4.98 7.56 -15.93
CA ASN A 103 4.16 8.69 -15.49
C ASN A 103 4.20 8.82 -13.97
N GLN A 104 5.23 9.45 -13.44
CA GLN A 104 5.43 9.64 -11.99
C GLN A 104 4.25 10.35 -11.33
N ASP A 105 3.84 11.49 -11.86
CA ASP A 105 2.70 12.27 -11.30
C ASP A 105 1.41 11.45 -11.36
N GLY A 106 1.19 10.75 -12.47
CA GLY A 106 0.03 9.88 -12.63
C GLY A 106 0.01 8.72 -11.63
N PHE A 107 1.17 8.13 -11.32
CA PHE A 107 1.31 7.11 -10.29
C PHE A 107 0.97 7.68 -8.91
N LEU A 108 1.53 8.84 -8.52
CA LEU A 108 1.26 9.47 -7.22
C LEU A 108 -0.22 9.85 -7.06
N GLU A 109 -0.83 10.44 -8.09
CA GLU A 109 -2.27 10.75 -8.11
C GLU A 109 -3.13 9.48 -7.98
N SER A 110 -2.75 8.39 -8.66
CA SER A 110 -3.45 7.11 -8.58
C SER A 110 -3.31 6.46 -7.20
N MET A 111 -2.10 6.50 -6.63
CA MET A 111 -1.83 5.97 -5.29
C MET A 111 -2.66 6.70 -4.22
N ALA A 112 -2.72 8.04 -4.28
CA ALA A 112 -3.52 8.83 -3.37
C ALA A 112 -5.02 8.52 -3.51
N ALA A 113 -5.52 8.42 -4.75
CA ALA A 113 -6.92 8.10 -5.03
C ALA A 113 -7.29 6.67 -4.56
N ALA A 114 -6.40 5.70 -4.76
CA ALA A 114 -6.59 4.33 -4.26
C ALA A 114 -6.61 4.27 -2.73
N ALA A 115 -5.72 5.03 -2.05
CA ALA A 115 -5.73 5.14 -0.60
C ALA A 115 -7.04 5.76 -0.09
N GLN A 116 -7.53 6.83 -0.75
CA GLN A 116 -8.80 7.46 -0.39
C GLN A 116 -9.96 6.47 -0.48
N ALA A 117 -10.03 5.66 -1.53
CA ALA A 117 -11.10 4.67 -1.68
C ALA A 117 -11.12 3.63 -0.54
N VAL A 118 -9.96 3.22 -0.03
CA VAL A 118 -9.88 2.33 1.12
C VAL A 118 -10.29 3.04 2.41
N ALA A 119 -9.89 4.30 2.59
CA ALA A 119 -10.32 5.11 3.73
C ALA A 119 -11.85 5.32 3.73
N ASP A 120 -12.43 5.63 2.58
CA ASP A 120 -13.89 5.80 2.42
C ASP A 120 -14.64 4.49 2.72
N TYR A 121 -14.08 3.34 2.37
CA TYR A 121 -14.68 2.04 2.65
C TYR A 121 -14.76 1.72 4.15
N PHE A 122 -13.69 1.97 4.91
CA PHE A 122 -13.66 1.70 6.35
C PHE A 122 -14.21 2.86 7.21
N GLY A 123 -14.29 4.08 6.65
CA GLY A 123 -14.77 5.27 7.37
C GLY A 123 -13.96 5.52 8.65
N ASP A 124 -14.66 5.64 9.78
CA ASP A 124 -14.02 5.88 11.10
C ASP A 124 -13.34 4.63 11.70
N ASN A 125 -13.45 3.48 11.06
CA ASN A 125 -12.90 2.21 11.56
C ASN A 125 -11.49 1.93 11.05
N ILE A 126 -10.67 2.96 10.88
CA ILE A 126 -9.29 2.84 10.42
C ILE A 126 -8.33 3.59 11.35
N LEU A 127 -7.20 2.94 11.66
CA LEU A 127 -6.12 3.51 12.45
C LEU A 127 -4.80 3.32 11.72
N TYR A 128 -3.96 4.32 11.76
CA TYR A 128 -2.64 4.33 11.13
C TYR A 128 -1.54 4.39 12.18
N ILE A 129 -0.54 3.53 12.03
CA ILE A 129 0.69 3.53 12.84
C ILE A 129 1.88 3.52 11.89
N SER A 130 2.83 4.42 12.13
CA SER A 130 4.09 4.50 11.40
C SER A 130 5.27 4.30 12.34
N VAL A 131 6.12 3.34 12.01
CA VAL A 131 7.33 2.98 12.76
C VAL A 131 8.54 3.52 12.01
N MET A 132 9.28 4.42 12.67
CA MET A 132 10.46 5.11 12.12
C MET A 132 11.73 4.57 12.79
N ASN A 133 12.09 3.34 12.44
CA ASN A 133 13.34 2.69 12.86
C ASN A 133 14.00 2.03 11.66
N ASN A 134 15.32 1.88 11.69
CA ASN A 134 16.09 1.29 10.58
C ASN A 134 15.71 1.87 9.21
N MET A 135 15.51 3.18 9.16
CA MET A 135 15.04 3.87 7.96
C MET A 135 16.14 3.94 6.90
N SER A 136 15.80 3.49 5.69
CA SER A 136 16.64 3.54 4.50
C SER A 136 16.05 4.50 3.46
N VAL A 137 16.87 4.99 2.56
CA VAL A 137 16.45 5.71 1.36
C VAL A 137 15.64 4.83 0.42
N ASP A 138 15.84 3.51 0.48
CA ASP A 138 15.17 2.53 -0.34
C ASP A 138 13.92 1.93 0.35
N CYS A 139 13.05 1.35 -0.48
CA CYS A 139 11.85 0.67 -0.01
C CYS A 139 12.15 -0.76 0.41
N ASP A 140 11.44 -1.27 1.43
CA ASP A 140 11.48 -2.69 1.84
C ASP A 140 11.06 -3.66 0.72
N CYS A 141 10.47 -3.15 -0.37
CA CYS A 141 10.14 -3.94 -1.56
C CYS A 141 11.34 -4.14 -2.50
N ASP A 142 12.46 -3.48 -2.26
CA ASP A 142 13.72 -3.77 -2.94
C ASP A 142 14.35 -5.04 -2.37
N GLY A 143 14.86 -5.90 -3.23
CA GLY A 143 15.52 -7.14 -2.81
C GLY A 143 16.92 -6.93 -2.22
N ASN A 144 17.49 -5.73 -2.36
CA ASN A 144 18.81 -5.34 -1.84
C ASN A 144 18.81 -3.84 -1.50
N PRO A 145 18.00 -3.41 -0.49
CA PRO A 145 17.90 -2.02 -0.12
C PRO A 145 19.22 -1.52 0.48
N ALA A 146 19.47 -0.22 0.40
CA ALA A 146 20.56 0.42 1.09
C ALA A 146 20.45 0.22 2.60
N GLU A 147 21.61 0.12 3.28
CA GLU A 147 21.63 0.07 4.74
C GLU A 147 20.97 1.32 5.34
N PRO A 148 20.32 1.20 6.51
CA PRO A 148 19.77 2.34 7.23
C PRO A 148 20.83 3.39 7.49
N ASP A 149 20.53 4.66 7.18
CA ASP A 149 21.45 5.79 7.30
C ASP A 149 20.95 6.88 8.29
N MET A 150 19.82 6.63 8.94
CA MET A 150 19.24 7.49 9.96
C MET A 150 19.11 6.76 11.30
N HIS A 151 19.20 7.54 12.40
CA HIS A 151 18.89 7.00 13.73
C HIS A 151 17.38 6.77 13.88
N ASP A 152 17.01 5.84 14.73
CA ASP A 152 15.61 5.56 15.07
C ASP A 152 14.95 6.78 15.72
N ILE A 153 13.74 7.10 15.29
CA ILE A 153 12.96 8.24 15.81
C ILE A 153 11.88 7.75 16.76
N GLY A 154 11.14 6.70 16.40
CA GLY A 154 10.10 6.12 17.23
C GLY A 154 8.84 5.74 16.45
N ILE A 155 7.69 5.82 17.11
CA ILE A 155 6.41 5.40 16.58
C ILE A 155 5.41 6.54 16.68
N LEU A 156 4.71 6.83 15.60
CA LEU A 156 3.58 7.76 15.55
C LEU A 156 2.30 7.04 15.17
N ALA A 157 1.16 7.53 15.65
CA ALA A 157 -0.15 7.02 15.30
C ALA A 157 -1.14 8.17 15.06
N SER A 158 -2.07 7.97 14.14
CA SER A 158 -3.12 8.95 13.81
C SER A 158 -4.31 8.25 13.16
N THR A 159 -5.47 8.89 13.20
CA THR A 159 -6.63 8.57 12.35
C THR A 159 -6.60 9.32 11.01
N ASP A 160 -5.67 10.26 10.85
CA ASP A 160 -5.44 11.01 9.62
C ASP A 160 -4.11 10.57 8.98
N PRO A 161 -4.14 9.85 7.83
CA PRO A 161 -2.94 9.34 7.18
C PRO A 161 -2.06 10.44 6.57
N VAL A 162 -2.66 11.56 6.13
CA VAL A 162 -1.92 12.68 5.55
C VAL A 162 -1.13 13.40 6.63
N ALA A 163 -1.77 13.69 7.77
CA ALA A 163 -1.10 14.30 8.92
C ALA A 163 0.03 13.40 9.44
N LEU A 164 -0.17 12.07 9.46
CA LEU A 164 0.83 11.12 9.93
C LEU A 164 2.04 11.07 9.00
N ASP A 165 1.85 10.88 7.70
CA ASP A 165 2.96 10.83 6.73
C ASP A 165 3.70 12.16 6.66
N GLN A 166 2.99 13.29 6.78
CA GLN A 166 3.61 14.62 6.86
C GLN A 166 4.47 14.79 8.13
N ALA A 167 4.03 14.26 9.25
CA ALA A 167 4.79 14.34 10.51
C ALA A 167 6.05 13.46 10.47
N CYS A 168 5.96 12.27 9.84
CA CYS A 168 7.11 11.38 9.62
C CYS A 168 8.15 11.98 8.68
#